data_d89fea28d831cc8b2db74534bc97e86d
#
_entry.id   d89fea28d831cc8b2db74534bc97e86d
#
_cell.length_a   1.000
_cell.length_b   1.000
_cell.length_c   1.000
_cell.angle_alpha   90.00
_cell.angle_beta   90.00
_cell.angle_gamma   90.00
#
_symmetry.space_group_name_H-M   'P 1'
#
loop_
_entity.id
_entity.type
_entity.pdbx_description
1 polymer ?
#
loop_
_entity_poly.entity_id
_entity_poly.type
_entity_poly.pdbx_seq_one_letter_code
_entity_poly.pdbx_strand_id
1 'polypeptide(L)'
;MRRTQPDILGAAKSLSEFTGRDLTSRISSLENSFLGATTETVAGVLADSCISHDLLSAAYVMKRVAGQINVVIHTIGILLCLPHVLEPGERVSSLSLGAGNTGRAFDLETDRRIGEFKFIHWQGGAETIRQNALFKDLYQMVEYPTDKKRVMYVLGTQYPLKFLTSGRALTSVMSRNRKLWEGFVAKYGSTLSTVGDYYRQKQNDFSLVDVSAFVPGLVAVGSDNEEPDTSDTDAS
;
A
#
# COMPACT_ATOMS: atom_id res chain seq x y z
N MET A 1 22.06 -25.90 8.56
CA MET A 1 22.72 -24.63 8.17
C MET A 1 22.01 -23.46 8.86
N ARG A 2 22.66 -22.77 9.79
CA ARG A 2 22.13 -21.51 10.36
C ARG A 2 22.21 -20.46 9.24
N ARG A 3 21.08 -19.96 8.76
CA ARG A 3 21.07 -18.79 7.87
C ARG A 3 21.63 -17.62 8.68
N THR A 4 22.80 -17.14 8.31
CA THR A 4 23.35 -15.88 8.83
C THR A 4 22.34 -14.78 8.55
N GLN A 5 21.95 -14.06 9.58
CA GLN A 5 21.03 -12.91 9.43
C GLN A 5 21.75 -11.86 8.56
N PRO A 6 21.10 -11.30 7.54
CA PRO A 6 21.73 -10.31 6.68
C PRO A 6 22.09 -9.06 7.50
N ASP A 7 23.24 -8.46 7.23
CA ASP A 7 23.66 -7.19 7.81
C ASP A 7 22.86 -6.03 7.19
N ILE A 8 21.70 -5.74 7.79
CA ILE A 8 20.78 -4.69 7.34
C ILE A 8 21.39 -3.31 7.51
N LEU A 9 22.11 -3.07 8.62
CA LEU A 9 22.72 -1.76 8.90
C LEU A 9 23.85 -1.46 7.91
N GLY A 10 24.72 -2.44 7.64
CA GLY A 10 25.76 -2.30 6.63
C GLY A 10 25.18 -2.08 5.24
N ALA A 11 24.12 -2.81 4.88
CA ALA A 11 23.43 -2.64 3.60
C ALA A 11 22.81 -1.24 3.46
N ALA A 12 22.12 -0.75 4.50
CA ALA A 12 21.52 0.57 4.50
C ALA A 12 22.59 1.68 4.37
N LYS A 13 23.73 1.54 5.09
CA LYS A 13 24.85 2.47 4.99
C LYS A 13 25.43 2.51 3.58
N SER A 14 25.74 1.37 2.99
CA SER A 14 26.29 1.29 1.63
C SER A 14 25.37 1.93 0.58
N LEU A 15 24.04 1.71 0.70
CA LEU A 15 23.08 2.35 -0.18
C LEU A 15 22.98 3.85 0.04
N SER A 16 22.98 4.32 1.28
CA SER A 16 22.93 5.74 1.60
C SER A 16 24.16 6.48 1.06
N GLU A 17 25.37 5.88 1.16
CA GLU A 17 26.59 6.40 0.57
C GLU A 17 26.52 6.47 -0.96
N PHE A 18 25.95 5.45 -1.60
CA PHE A 18 25.76 5.42 -3.06
C PHE A 18 24.73 6.44 -3.53
N THR A 19 23.58 6.53 -2.90
CA THR A 19 22.49 7.44 -3.30
C THR A 19 22.83 8.90 -3.04
N GLY A 20 23.63 9.16 -2.02
CA GLY A 20 23.95 10.53 -1.60
C GLY A 20 22.69 11.32 -1.23
N ARG A 21 22.67 12.61 -1.62
CA ARG A 21 21.51 13.51 -1.37
C ARG A 21 20.45 13.43 -2.46
N ASP A 22 20.84 13.02 -3.66
CA ASP A 22 19.95 12.97 -4.83
C ASP A 22 20.38 11.83 -5.75
N LEU A 23 19.60 10.75 -5.72
CA LEU A 23 19.82 9.56 -6.53
C LEU A 23 19.75 9.86 -8.03
N THR A 24 18.84 10.74 -8.47
CA THR A 24 18.67 11.08 -9.88
C THR A 24 19.93 11.74 -10.44
N SER A 25 20.46 12.74 -9.73
CA SER A 25 21.72 13.38 -10.09
C SER A 25 22.89 12.40 -10.09
N ARG A 26 22.91 11.47 -9.12
CA ARG A 26 23.94 10.42 -9.06
C ARG A 26 23.88 9.49 -10.26
N ILE A 27 22.69 9.03 -10.66
CA ILE A 27 22.49 8.18 -11.84
C ILE A 27 22.91 8.93 -13.11
N SER A 28 22.49 10.16 -13.30
CA SER A 28 22.87 10.97 -14.47
C SER A 28 24.39 11.19 -14.56
N SER A 29 25.05 11.38 -13.41
CA SER A 29 26.51 11.47 -13.36
C SER A 29 27.17 10.15 -13.77
N LEU A 30 26.63 9.00 -13.34
CA LEU A 30 27.12 7.68 -13.75
C LEU A 30 26.92 7.47 -15.24
N GLU A 31 25.76 7.75 -15.81
CA GLU A 31 25.49 7.65 -17.25
C GLU A 31 26.53 8.41 -18.04
N ASN A 32 26.82 9.63 -17.62
CA ASN A 32 27.85 10.47 -18.29
C ASN A 32 29.27 9.87 -18.18
N SER A 33 29.63 9.28 -17.05
CA SER A 33 30.94 8.68 -16.81
C SER A 33 31.20 7.43 -17.68
N PHE A 34 30.14 6.78 -18.14
CA PHE A 34 30.20 5.59 -18.99
C PHE A 34 30.15 5.92 -20.49
N LEU A 35 29.94 7.18 -20.89
CA LEU A 35 29.95 7.57 -22.30
C LEU A 35 31.33 7.34 -22.90
N GLY A 36 31.39 6.53 -23.97
CA GLY A 36 32.64 6.19 -24.64
C GLY A 36 33.48 5.12 -23.92
N ALA A 37 33.02 4.53 -22.83
CA ALA A 37 33.73 3.42 -22.19
C ALA A 37 33.79 2.20 -23.11
N THR A 38 34.95 1.52 -23.09
CA THR A 38 35.21 0.27 -23.83
C THR A 38 35.37 -0.88 -22.84
N THR A 39 35.51 -2.11 -23.36
CA THR A 39 35.81 -3.30 -22.53
C THR A 39 37.08 -3.15 -21.69
N GLU A 40 38.04 -2.37 -22.17
CA GLU A 40 39.30 -2.13 -21.49
C GLU A 40 39.21 -1.06 -20.39
N THR A 41 38.28 -0.11 -20.51
CA THR A 41 38.17 1.04 -19.60
C THR A 41 37.01 0.90 -18.61
N VAL A 42 35.98 0.11 -18.92
CA VAL A 42 34.78 -0.01 -18.11
C VAL A 42 35.05 -0.46 -16.66
N ALA A 43 36.05 -1.32 -16.46
CA ALA A 43 36.41 -1.79 -15.12
C ALA A 43 36.96 -0.64 -14.24
N GLY A 44 37.73 0.28 -14.82
CA GLY A 44 38.19 1.48 -14.12
C GLY A 44 37.04 2.42 -13.75
N VAL A 45 36.12 2.67 -14.70
CA VAL A 45 34.93 3.51 -14.42
C VAL A 45 34.06 2.91 -13.31
N LEU A 46 33.89 1.59 -13.27
CA LEU A 46 33.16 0.91 -12.20
C LEU A 46 33.83 1.11 -10.83
N ALA A 47 35.16 0.94 -10.77
CA ALA A 47 35.94 1.11 -9.54
C ALA A 47 35.87 2.57 -9.04
N ASP A 48 36.09 3.54 -9.91
CA ASP A 48 36.05 4.97 -9.59
C ASP A 48 34.66 5.42 -9.13
N SER A 49 33.63 4.77 -9.66
CA SER A 49 32.22 5.02 -9.30
C SER A 49 31.75 4.25 -8.07
N CYS A 50 32.62 3.43 -7.45
CA CYS A 50 32.30 2.55 -6.31
C CYS A 50 31.16 1.55 -6.62
N ILE A 51 31.05 1.12 -7.87
CA ILE A 51 30.06 0.11 -8.29
C ILE A 51 30.65 -1.28 -8.06
N SER A 52 30.02 -2.07 -7.20
CA SER A 52 30.51 -3.39 -6.81
C SER A 52 29.39 -4.42 -6.66
N HIS A 53 29.75 -5.71 -6.63
CA HIS A 53 28.82 -6.78 -6.29
C HIS A 53 28.27 -6.64 -4.85
N ASP A 54 29.06 -6.08 -3.94
CA ASP A 54 28.64 -5.87 -2.55
C ASP A 54 27.57 -4.79 -2.47
N LEU A 55 27.67 -3.71 -3.27
CA LEU A 55 26.63 -2.70 -3.37
C LEU A 55 25.33 -3.28 -3.94
N LEU A 56 25.42 -4.10 -4.99
CA LEU A 56 24.24 -4.80 -5.53
C LEU A 56 23.63 -5.75 -4.51
N SER A 57 24.45 -6.47 -3.76
CA SER A 57 23.99 -7.36 -2.68
C SER A 57 23.31 -6.57 -1.55
N ALA A 58 23.86 -5.40 -1.19
CA ALA A 58 23.24 -4.49 -0.22
C ALA A 58 21.85 -4.03 -0.69
N ALA A 59 21.73 -3.62 -1.96
CA ALA A 59 20.45 -3.23 -2.55
C ALA A 59 19.43 -4.38 -2.50
N TYR A 60 19.87 -5.61 -2.79
CA TYR A 60 18.99 -6.79 -2.73
C TYR A 60 18.52 -7.10 -1.30
N VAL A 61 19.42 -6.98 -0.29
CA VAL A 61 19.06 -7.12 1.12
C VAL A 61 17.98 -6.11 1.49
N MET A 62 18.19 -4.83 1.15
CA MET A 62 17.23 -3.76 1.45
C MET A 62 15.89 -3.95 0.73
N LYS A 63 15.90 -4.36 -0.54
CA LYS A 63 14.68 -4.69 -1.28
C LYS A 63 13.87 -5.78 -0.57
N ARG A 64 14.52 -6.82 -0.06
CA ARG A 64 13.84 -7.89 0.69
C ARG A 64 13.23 -7.41 2.00
N VAL A 65 13.94 -6.52 2.71
CA VAL A 65 13.44 -5.91 3.96
C VAL A 65 12.27 -4.99 3.65
N ALA A 66 12.41 -4.12 2.64
CA ALA A 66 11.35 -3.20 2.21
C ALA A 66 10.08 -3.95 1.81
N GLY A 67 10.19 -5.09 1.11
CA GLY A 67 9.05 -5.91 0.74
C GLY A 67 8.27 -6.51 1.92
N GLN A 68 8.84 -6.52 3.13
CA GLN A 68 8.18 -7.00 4.36
C GLN A 68 7.67 -5.84 5.23
N ILE A 69 8.18 -4.62 5.04
CA ILE A 69 7.85 -3.47 5.89
C ILE A 69 6.36 -3.17 5.82
N ASN A 70 5.74 -3.20 4.64
CA ASN A 70 4.31 -2.94 4.49
C ASN A 70 3.45 -3.94 5.27
N VAL A 71 3.83 -5.22 5.27
CA VAL A 71 3.16 -6.25 6.08
C VAL A 71 3.32 -5.99 7.58
N VAL A 72 4.51 -5.57 8.00
CA VAL A 72 4.79 -5.22 9.41
C VAL A 72 3.97 -4.00 9.83
N ILE A 73 3.94 -2.94 9.01
CA ILE A 73 3.13 -1.74 9.26
C ILE A 73 1.65 -2.11 9.38
N HIS A 74 1.13 -2.89 8.44
CA HIS A 74 -0.26 -3.33 8.45
C HIS A 74 -0.58 -4.15 9.70
N THR A 75 0.25 -5.15 10.01
CA THR A 75 0.08 -5.99 11.21
C THR A 75 0.07 -5.18 12.49
N ILE A 76 1.13 -4.37 12.72
CA ILE A 76 1.28 -3.59 13.95
C ILE A 76 0.22 -2.49 14.02
N GLY A 77 -0.08 -1.84 12.89
CA GLY A 77 -1.10 -0.82 12.79
C GLY A 77 -2.48 -1.32 13.22
N ILE A 78 -2.92 -2.48 12.72
CA ILE A 78 -4.18 -3.10 13.15
C ILE A 78 -4.16 -3.37 14.64
N LEU A 79 -3.12 -4.04 15.14
CA LEU A 79 -3.03 -4.43 16.56
C LEU A 79 -3.06 -3.21 17.51
N LEU A 80 -2.41 -2.11 17.13
CA LEU A 80 -2.42 -0.86 17.90
C LEU A 80 -3.79 -0.16 17.84
N CYS A 81 -4.54 -0.32 16.76
CA CYS A 81 -5.88 0.25 16.64
C CYS A 81 -6.94 -0.53 17.43
N LEU A 82 -6.79 -1.87 17.62
CA LEU A 82 -7.82 -2.70 18.25
C LEU A 82 -8.37 -2.17 19.59
N PRO A 83 -7.54 -1.73 20.56
CA PRO A 83 -8.05 -1.22 21.84
C PRO A 83 -8.96 0.01 21.72
N HIS A 84 -8.86 0.74 20.59
CA HIS A 84 -9.57 1.98 20.35
C HIS A 84 -10.81 1.82 19.47
N VAL A 85 -10.83 0.78 18.62
CA VAL A 85 -11.92 0.57 17.65
C VAL A 85 -12.94 -0.46 18.15
N LEU A 86 -12.56 -1.37 19.06
CA LEU A 86 -13.48 -2.33 19.64
C LEU A 86 -14.38 -1.67 20.68
N GLU A 87 -15.67 -1.98 20.62
CA GLU A 87 -16.66 -1.56 21.63
C GLU A 87 -16.57 -2.44 22.89
N PRO A 88 -17.01 -1.96 24.06
CA PRO A 88 -17.06 -2.78 25.27
C PRO A 88 -17.82 -4.08 25.04
N GLY A 89 -17.19 -5.20 25.36
CA GLY A 89 -17.74 -6.54 25.20
C GLY A 89 -17.78 -7.08 23.78
N GLU A 90 -17.28 -6.34 22.79
CA GLU A 90 -17.15 -6.83 21.42
C GLU A 90 -16.04 -7.88 21.32
N ARG A 91 -16.28 -8.96 20.58
CA ARG A 91 -15.36 -10.10 20.47
C ARG A 91 -14.86 -10.27 19.05
N VAL A 92 -13.54 -10.28 18.92
CA VAL A 92 -12.86 -10.58 17.66
C VAL A 92 -13.07 -12.06 17.32
N SER A 93 -13.63 -12.31 16.14
CA SER A 93 -13.81 -13.66 15.59
C SER A 93 -12.73 -14.01 14.56
N SER A 94 -12.18 -13.00 13.85
CA SER A 94 -11.12 -13.19 12.85
C SER A 94 -10.27 -11.94 12.71
N LEU A 95 -8.95 -12.13 12.48
CA LEU A 95 -7.99 -11.09 12.10
C LEU A 95 -7.19 -11.57 10.90
N SER A 96 -7.02 -10.71 9.89
CA SER A 96 -6.09 -10.90 8.78
C SER A 96 -5.00 -9.84 8.89
N LEU A 97 -3.78 -10.26 9.19
CA LEU A 97 -2.65 -9.38 9.47
C LEU A 97 -1.66 -9.27 8.30
N GLY A 98 -2.11 -9.56 7.07
CA GLY A 98 -1.30 -9.39 5.87
C GLY A 98 -0.28 -10.52 5.62
N ALA A 99 -0.35 -11.64 6.33
CA ALA A 99 0.58 -12.76 6.17
C ALA A 99 0.27 -13.66 4.96
N GLY A 100 -0.17 -13.06 3.85
CA GLY A 100 -0.54 -13.78 2.63
C GLY A 100 -2.03 -14.14 2.55
N ASN A 101 -2.42 -14.95 1.56
CA ASN A 101 -3.81 -15.34 1.36
C ASN A 101 -4.29 -16.27 2.48
N THR A 102 -4.85 -15.68 3.53
CA THR A 102 -5.38 -16.42 4.69
C THR A 102 -6.78 -16.98 4.46
N GLY A 103 -7.37 -16.76 3.29
CA GLY A 103 -8.77 -17.10 2.98
C GLY A 103 -9.80 -16.23 3.73
N ARG A 104 -9.36 -15.22 4.48
CA ARG A 104 -10.22 -14.27 5.20
C ARG A 104 -10.63 -13.14 4.29
N ALA A 105 -11.90 -12.74 4.39
CA ALA A 105 -12.45 -11.71 3.52
C ALA A 105 -12.07 -10.29 3.95
N PHE A 106 -11.79 -10.08 5.25
CA PHE A 106 -11.55 -8.76 5.85
C PHE A 106 -10.39 -8.80 6.85
N ASP A 107 -9.81 -7.64 7.11
CA ASP A 107 -8.74 -7.47 8.09
C ASP A 107 -9.22 -7.75 9.53
N LEU A 108 -10.43 -7.30 9.85
CA LEU A 108 -11.07 -7.50 11.15
C LEU A 108 -12.48 -8.04 10.96
N GLU A 109 -12.82 -9.11 11.69
CA GLU A 109 -14.17 -9.54 11.86
C GLU A 109 -14.46 -9.77 13.35
N THR A 110 -15.58 -9.23 13.81
CA THR A 110 -16.08 -9.40 15.18
C THR A 110 -17.50 -9.97 15.18
N ASP A 111 -18.08 -10.12 16.34
CA ASP A 111 -19.51 -10.41 16.49
C ASP A 111 -20.41 -9.22 16.06
N ARG A 112 -19.85 -7.99 15.89
CA ARG A 112 -20.64 -6.77 15.60
C ARG A 112 -20.26 -6.07 14.30
N ARG A 113 -19.03 -6.25 13.79
CA ARG A 113 -18.54 -5.56 12.59
C ARG A 113 -17.63 -6.40 11.71
N ILE A 114 -17.49 -5.96 10.46
CA ILE A 114 -16.39 -6.27 9.56
C ILE A 114 -15.61 -4.98 9.29
N GLY A 115 -14.30 -5.07 9.17
CA GLY A 115 -13.42 -3.90 9.03
C GLY A 115 -12.25 -4.14 8.10
N GLU A 116 -11.91 -3.10 7.34
CA GLU A 116 -10.72 -2.99 6.49
C GLU A 116 -9.84 -1.85 6.96
N PHE A 117 -8.54 -2.05 7.00
CA PHE A 117 -7.57 -1.04 7.40
C PHE A 117 -6.69 -0.60 6.23
N LYS A 118 -6.53 0.71 6.07
CA LYS A 118 -5.68 1.33 5.06
C LYS A 118 -4.69 2.29 5.72
N PHE A 119 -3.48 1.78 6.00
CA PHE A 119 -2.40 2.53 6.64
C PHE A 119 -1.53 3.30 5.65
N ILE A 120 -2.10 3.76 4.57
CA ILE A 120 -1.41 4.60 3.58
C ILE A 120 -1.87 6.03 3.77
N HIS A 121 -0.94 6.93 4.07
CA HIS A 121 -1.22 8.35 4.18
C HIS A 121 -1.36 8.97 2.78
N TRP A 122 -2.55 9.50 2.47
CA TRP A 122 -2.81 10.17 1.19
C TRP A 122 -2.36 11.61 1.26
N GLN A 123 -1.61 12.06 0.23
CA GLN A 123 -1.07 13.42 0.15
C GLN A 123 -1.75 14.30 -0.91
N GLY A 124 -2.75 13.77 -1.61
CA GLY A 124 -3.57 14.51 -2.58
C GLY A 124 -3.02 14.58 -4.00
N GLY A 125 -2.02 13.79 -4.34
CA GLY A 125 -1.49 13.66 -5.70
C GLY A 125 -2.27 12.69 -6.60
N ALA A 126 -1.64 12.26 -7.71
CA ALA A 126 -2.21 11.28 -8.66
C ALA A 126 -2.11 9.85 -8.12
N GLU A 127 -2.92 9.53 -7.13
CA GLU A 127 -2.85 8.26 -6.37
C GLU A 127 -3.79 7.20 -6.94
N THR A 128 -3.69 6.95 -8.24
CA THR A 128 -4.60 6.04 -8.95
C THR A 128 -4.63 4.62 -8.36
N ILE A 129 -3.46 4.07 -7.99
CA ILE A 129 -3.35 2.71 -7.44
C ILE A 129 -4.06 2.63 -6.09
N ARG A 130 -3.79 3.59 -5.19
CA ARG A 130 -4.40 3.68 -3.86
C ARG A 130 -5.92 3.87 -3.93
N GLN A 131 -6.37 4.73 -4.85
CA GLN A 131 -7.81 4.95 -5.11
C GLN A 131 -8.51 3.68 -5.59
N ASN A 132 -7.89 2.96 -6.53
CA ASN A 132 -8.45 1.71 -7.04
C ASN A 132 -8.50 0.63 -5.96
N ALA A 133 -7.44 0.49 -5.15
CA ALA A 133 -7.42 -0.45 -4.03
C ALA A 133 -8.48 -0.11 -2.98
N LEU A 134 -8.57 1.17 -2.56
CA LEU A 134 -9.60 1.60 -1.60
C LEU A 134 -11.00 1.28 -2.11
N PHE A 135 -11.30 1.61 -3.37
CA PHE A 135 -12.64 1.38 -3.92
C PHE A 135 -12.96 -0.10 -4.05
N LYS A 136 -12.01 -0.92 -4.49
CA LYS A 136 -12.16 -2.37 -4.57
C LYS A 136 -12.56 -2.96 -3.21
N ASP A 137 -11.82 -2.63 -2.17
CA ASP A 137 -12.04 -3.20 -0.84
C ASP A 137 -13.34 -2.64 -0.22
N LEU A 138 -13.63 -1.35 -0.43
CA LEU A 138 -14.91 -0.77 -0.04
C LEU A 138 -16.09 -1.47 -0.73
N TYR A 139 -16.02 -1.67 -2.04
CA TYR A 139 -17.06 -2.36 -2.79
C TYR A 139 -17.26 -3.79 -2.28
N GLN A 140 -16.17 -4.55 -2.10
CA GLN A 140 -16.24 -5.90 -1.59
C GLN A 140 -16.88 -5.96 -0.19
N MET A 141 -16.52 -5.01 0.69
CA MET A 141 -17.07 -4.93 2.04
C MET A 141 -18.54 -4.54 2.06
N VAL A 142 -18.94 -3.55 1.24
CA VAL A 142 -20.34 -3.07 1.17
C VAL A 142 -21.26 -4.13 0.58
N GLU A 143 -20.78 -4.86 -0.43
CA GLU A 143 -21.57 -5.90 -1.10
C GLU A 143 -21.55 -7.25 -0.37
N TYR A 144 -20.75 -7.38 0.67
CA TYR A 144 -20.69 -8.62 1.45
C TYR A 144 -22.00 -8.86 2.23
N PRO A 145 -22.60 -10.06 2.11
CA PRO A 145 -23.87 -10.36 2.75
C PRO A 145 -23.69 -10.53 4.28
N THR A 146 -23.93 -9.46 5.03
CA THR A 146 -23.86 -9.45 6.49
C THR A 146 -24.76 -8.37 7.07
N ASP A 147 -25.28 -8.59 8.27
CA ASP A 147 -25.99 -7.63 9.12
C ASP A 147 -25.04 -6.82 10.02
N LYS A 148 -23.76 -7.20 10.07
CA LYS A 148 -22.74 -6.51 10.86
C LYS A 148 -22.45 -5.12 10.30
N LYS A 149 -22.00 -4.20 11.18
CA LYS A 149 -21.48 -2.89 10.79
C LYS A 149 -20.27 -3.07 9.84
N ARG A 150 -20.18 -2.23 8.83
CA ARG A 150 -19.06 -2.20 7.88
C ARG A 150 -18.22 -0.96 8.14
N VAL A 151 -16.94 -1.12 8.41
CA VAL A 151 -16.07 -0.01 8.80
C VAL A 151 -14.78 -0.04 8.00
N MET A 152 -14.48 1.06 7.34
CA MET A 152 -13.20 1.28 6.70
C MET A 152 -12.37 2.25 7.54
N TYR A 153 -11.25 1.78 8.04
CA TYR A 153 -10.29 2.52 8.85
C TYR A 153 -9.17 3.08 7.96
N VAL A 154 -8.95 4.39 8.03
CA VAL A 154 -8.00 5.12 7.16
C VAL A 154 -7.12 6.08 7.95
N LEU A 155 -5.98 6.47 7.39
CA LEU A 155 -5.15 7.56 7.88
C LEU A 155 -5.60 8.87 7.22
N GLY A 156 -6.45 9.63 7.95
CA GLY A 156 -7.07 10.83 7.43
C GLY A 156 -8.23 10.55 6.46
N THR A 157 -9.37 11.19 6.68
CA THR A 157 -10.57 10.97 5.86
C THR A 157 -10.69 11.94 4.67
N GLN A 158 -9.94 13.03 4.67
CA GLN A 158 -10.08 14.12 3.69
C GLN A 158 -9.95 13.63 2.23
N TYR A 159 -8.86 12.96 1.90
CA TYR A 159 -8.61 12.50 0.53
C TYR A 159 -9.43 11.27 0.14
N PRO A 160 -9.62 10.25 1.00
CA PRO A 160 -10.59 9.20 0.77
C PRO A 160 -11.99 9.72 0.45
N LEU A 161 -12.52 10.67 1.22
CA LEU A 161 -13.84 11.26 0.96
C LEU A 161 -13.86 12.08 -0.34
N LYS A 162 -12.82 12.88 -0.61
CA LYS A 162 -12.71 13.62 -1.88
C LYS A 162 -12.73 12.66 -3.09
N PHE A 163 -12.07 11.53 -2.99
CA PHE A 163 -12.12 10.50 -4.02
C PHE A 163 -13.50 9.84 -4.11
N LEU A 164 -14.07 9.40 -2.99
CA LEU A 164 -15.36 8.72 -2.95
C LEU A 164 -16.52 9.61 -3.45
N THR A 165 -16.41 10.92 -3.31
CA THR A 165 -17.40 11.89 -3.83
C THR A 165 -17.11 12.36 -5.26
N SER A 166 -16.04 11.88 -5.90
CA SER A 166 -15.58 12.35 -7.20
C SER A 166 -16.41 11.81 -8.37
N GLY A 167 -16.32 12.52 -9.51
CA GLY A 167 -16.86 12.04 -10.79
C GLY A 167 -16.00 11.01 -11.51
N ARG A 168 -15.04 10.36 -10.84
CA ARG A 168 -14.16 9.37 -11.47
C ARG A 168 -14.98 8.17 -11.97
N ALA A 169 -14.76 7.79 -13.23
CA ALA A 169 -15.50 6.70 -13.85
C ALA A 169 -15.22 5.35 -13.18
N LEU A 170 -16.24 4.59 -12.84
CA LEU A 170 -16.14 3.25 -12.25
C LEU A 170 -15.36 2.29 -13.16
N THR A 171 -15.52 2.41 -14.48
CA THR A 171 -14.73 1.65 -15.45
C THR A 171 -13.23 1.83 -15.25
N SER A 172 -12.76 3.07 -14.98
CA SER A 172 -11.33 3.33 -14.78
C SER A 172 -10.81 2.79 -13.45
N VAL A 173 -11.67 2.67 -12.44
CA VAL A 173 -11.30 2.22 -11.09
C VAL A 173 -11.32 0.69 -10.99
N MET A 174 -12.27 0.04 -11.69
CA MET A 174 -12.50 -1.41 -11.59
C MET A 174 -11.95 -2.21 -12.78
N SER A 175 -11.49 -1.56 -13.86
CA SER A 175 -11.09 -2.21 -15.12
C SER A 175 -9.99 -3.26 -14.96
N ARG A 176 -9.11 -3.12 -13.98
CA ARG A 176 -8.04 -4.09 -13.71
C ARG A 176 -8.53 -5.39 -13.06
N ASN A 177 -9.75 -5.42 -12.51
CA ASN A 177 -10.35 -6.60 -11.90
C ASN A 177 -11.61 -6.98 -12.69
N ARG A 178 -11.43 -7.75 -13.75
CA ARG A 178 -12.50 -8.15 -14.67
C ARG A 178 -13.68 -8.81 -13.94
N LYS A 179 -13.40 -9.74 -13.04
CA LYS A 179 -14.46 -10.46 -12.29
C LYS A 179 -15.29 -9.52 -11.42
N LEU A 180 -14.61 -8.57 -10.77
CA LEU A 180 -15.28 -7.58 -9.93
C LEU A 180 -16.15 -6.64 -10.77
N TRP A 181 -15.65 -6.21 -11.94
CA TRP A 181 -16.38 -5.36 -12.88
C TRP A 181 -17.61 -6.07 -13.47
N GLU A 182 -17.46 -7.32 -13.88
CA GLU A 182 -18.59 -8.12 -14.39
C GLU A 182 -19.69 -8.29 -13.32
N GLY A 183 -19.30 -8.56 -12.06
CA GLY A 183 -20.22 -8.62 -10.93
C GLY A 183 -20.93 -7.28 -10.65
N PHE A 184 -20.20 -6.17 -10.76
CA PHE A 184 -20.76 -4.82 -10.62
C PHE A 184 -21.80 -4.55 -11.72
N VAL A 185 -21.44 -4.79 -12.98
CA VAL A 185 -22.33 -4.57 -14.13
C VAL A 185 -23.58 -5.47 -14.06
N ALA A 186 -23.43 -6.72 -13.65
CA ALA A 186 -24.57 -7.62 -13.45
C ALA A 186 -25.55 -7.11 -12.39
N LYS A 187 -25.05 -6.42 -11.33
CA LYS A 187 -25.88 -5.92 -10.24
C LYS A 187 -26.47 -4.54 -10.51
N TYR A 188 -25.70 -3.62 -11.09
CA TYR A 188 -26.07 -2.20 -11.23
C TYR A 188 -26.31 -1.76 -12.67
N GLY A 189 -25.88 -2.54 -13.65
CA GLY A 189 -25.99 -2.19 -15.07
C GLY A 189 -25.27 -0.87 -15.38
N SER A 190 -25.94 0.02 -16.10
CA SER A 190 -25.48 1.38 -16.43
C SER A 190 -26.00 2.46 -15.47
N THR A 191 -26.68 2.07 -14.38
CA THR A 191 -27.34 3.03 -13.47
C THR A 191 -26.32 3.87 -12.70
N LEU A 192 -25.16 3.29 -12.39
CA LEU A 192 -24.07 3.95 -11.70
C LEU A 192 -22.85 4.02 -12.63
N SER A 193 -22.36 5.23 -12.87
CA SER A 193 -21.25 5.47 -13.79
C SER A 193 -19.97 5.96 -13.11
N THR A 194 -20.12 6.62 -11.95
CA THR A 194 -19.01 7.22 -11.22
C THR A 194 -18.87 6.66 -9.80
N VAL A 195 -17.69 6.83 -9.22
CA VAL A 195 -17.42 6.52 -7.81
C VAL A 195 -18.40 7.29 -6.92
N GLY A 196 -18.65 8.57 -7.22
CA GLY A 196 -19.60 9.40 -6.48
C GLY A 196 -21.04 8.92 -6.57
N ASP A 197 -21.47 8.32 -7.68
CA ASP A 197 -22.80 7.72 -7.79
C ASP A 197 -22.95 6.54 -6.84
N TYR A 198 -21.96 5.64 -6.83
CA TYR A 198 -21.94 4.50 -5.93
C TYR A 198 -21.90 4.95 -4.48
N TYR A 199 -21.03 5.92 -4.14
CA TYR A 199 -20.91 6.46 -2.79
C TYR A 199 -22.24 7.04 -2.30
N ARG A 200 -22.90 7.91 -3.07
CA ARG A 200 -24.20 8.49 -2.70
C ARG A 200 -25.27 7.43 -2.41
N GLN A 201 -25.26 6.35 -3.15
CA GLN A 201 -26.21 5.26 -2.95
C GLN A 201 -25.88 4.44 -1.68
N LYS A 202 -24.60 4.32 -1.32
CA LYS A 202 -24.09 3.37 -0.33
C LYS A 202 -23.51 4.02 0.94
N GLN A 203 -23.47 5.34 1.03
CA GLN A 203 -22.83 6.05 2.13
C GLN A 203 -23.37 5.71 3.54
N ASN A 204 -24.60 5.22 3.63
CA ASN A 204 -25.21 4.79 4.89
C ASN A 204 -24.96 3.31 5.22
N ASP A 205 -24.41 2.55 4.28
CA ASP A 205 -24.15 1.11 4.45
C ASP A 205 -22.79 0.83 5.11
N PHE A 206 -21.94 1.85 5.27
CA PHE A 206 -20.63 1.74 5.92
C PHE A 206 -20.20 3.03 6.62
N SER A 207 -19.15 2.93 7.43
CA SER A 207 -18.50 4.08 8.07
C SER A 207 -17.05 4.18 7.63
N LEU A 208 -16.58 5.41 7.40
CA LEU A 208 -15.17 5.74 7.19
C LEU A 208 -14.64 6.37 8.48
N VAL A 209 -13.64 5.73 9.10
CA VAL A 209 -13.13 6.11 10.41
C VAL A 209 -11.65 6.47 10.31
N ASP A 210 -11.28 7.65 10.80
CA ASP A 210 -9.90 8.08 10.92
C ASP A 210 -9.23 7.43 12.13
N VAL A 211 -8.13 6.71 11.89
CA VAL A 211 -7.33 6.07 12.95
C VAL A 211 -5.97 6.74 13.16
N SER A 212 -5.73 7.89 12.55
CA SER A 212 -4.45 8.63 12.63
C SER A 212 -4.00 8.87 14.06
N ALA A 213 -4.93 9.18 14.97
CA ALA A 213 -4.63 9.43 16.38
C ALA A 213 -4.08 8.19 17.12
N PHE A 214 -4.37 6.98 16.63
CA PHE A 214 -3.96 5.73 17.27
C PHE A 214 -2.59 5.23 16.76
N VAL A 215 -2.16 5.72 15.61
CA VAL A 215 -0.89 5.37 14.97
C VAL A 215 -0.13 6.63 14.49
N PRO A 216 0.19 7.58 15.39
CA PRO A 216 0.73 8.89 15.01
C PRO A 216 2.07 8.80 14.26
N GLY A 217 2.86 7.74 14.49
CA GLY A 217 4.12 7.51 13.77
C GLY A 217 3.95 7.34 12.26
N LEU A 218 2.78 6.85 11.79
CA LEU A 218 2.53 6.69 10.36
C LEU A 218 2.14 8.02 9.68
N VAL A 219 1.66 8.99 10.45
CA VAL A 219 1.28 10.32 9.94
C VAL A 219 2.50 11.24 9.86
N ALA A 220 3.40 11.19 10.86
CA ALA A 220 4.58 12.03 10.93
C ALA A 220 5.61 11.74 9.82
N VAL A 221 5.72 10.47 9.39
CA VAL A 221 6.68 10.01 8.34
C VAL A 221 6.10 10.18 6.93
N GLY A 222 4.78 10.22 6.78
CA GLY A 222 4.11 10.34 5.48
C GLY A 222 4.24 11.72 4.80
N SER A 223 4.96 12.68 5.39
CA SER A 223 5.26 13.97 4.78
C SER A 223 6.43 13.93 3.79
N ASP A 224 7.25 12.87 3.78
CA ASP A 224 8.40 12.71 2.90
C ASP A 224 8.18 11.56 1.92
N ASN A 225 7.93 11.89 0.64
CA ASN A 225 7.99 11.10 -0.59
C ASN A 225 7.93 9.55 -0.46
N GLU A 226 6.76 8.97 -0.36
CA GLU A 226 6.57 7.55 -0.63
C GLU A 226 6.42 7.30 -2.13
N GLU A 227 7.33 6.49 -2.71
CA GLU A 227 7.17 5.92 -4.05
C GLU A 227 5.92 5.03 -4.13
N PRO A 228 5.26 4.93 -5.30
CA PRO A 228 4.07 4.10 -5.46
C PRO A 228 4.37 2.63 -5.18
N ASP A 229 3.57 2.01 -4.32
CA ASP A 229 3.61 0.57 -4.04
C ASP A 229 3.39 -0.24 -5.34
N THR A 230 4.44 -0.92 -5.79
CA THR A 230 4.42 -1.79 -6.99
C THR A 230 4.05 -3.24 -6.66
N SER A 231 3.50 -3.54 -5.49
CA SER A 231 3.27 -4.91 -5.00
C SER A 231 2.09 -5.67 -5.62
N ASP A 232 1.35 -5.08 -6.58
CA ASP A 232 0.35 -5.81 -7.38
C ASP A 232 1.00 -6.46 -8.63
N THR A 233 2.01 -7.32 -8.46
CA THR A 233 2.40 -8.26 -9.51
C THR A 233 1.49 -9.47 -9.45
N ASP A 234 0.66 -9.57 -10.48
CA ASP A 234 -0.20 -10.67 -10.86
C ASP A 234 0.31 -12.06 -10.46
N ALA A 235 -0.48 -12.77 -9.68
CA ALA A 235 -0.55 -14.21 -9.74
C ALA A 235 -1.72 -14.54 -10.70
N SER A 236 -1.33 -14.86 -11.94
CA SER A 236 -2.20 -15.45 -12.95
C SER A 236 -2.70 -16.81 -12.52
#